data_91d0079c9ec6bddf683fc52805f04c03
#
_entry.id   91d0079c9ec6bddf683fc52805f04c03
#
_cell.length_a   1.000
_cell.length_b   1.000
_cell.length_c   1.000
_cell.angle_alpha   90.00
_cell.angle_beta   90.00
_cell.angle_gamma   90.00
#
_symmetry.space_group_name_H-M   'P 1'
#
loop_
_entity.id
_entity.type
_entity.pdbx_description
1 polymer ?
#
loop_
_entity_poly.entity_id
_entity_poly.type
_entity_poly.pdbx_seq_one_letter_code
_entity_poly.pdbx_strand_id
1 'polypeptide(L)'
;MASARKIIIIGATSGIGYEITQLYRKQGWRIGIAGRRTELLAKIRSEAPDQIETPQIDVTCPDAPEKLAELIDRVGGMDVFLLSSGIGSQNRDLHSDIELSTVQTNTVGFTQMVISAYDYFKKHGGGQLAVISSIAGTKGLGAAPSYSATKRYQNTYIEALDQLAQMEKLPIVFTDIRPGFVKTDLLKNDKYPMLMSPQYVARKIVKAIERKKRRTVIDWRYAVLVFFWKLIPSFVWRRLPIHN
;
A
#
# COMPACT_ATOMS: atom_id res chain seq x y z
N MET A 1 0.52 -30.17 -12.44
CA MET A 1 1.35 -28.97 -12.18
C MET A 1 0.60 -28.05 -11.20
N ALA A 2 1.23 -27.54 -10.14
CA ALA A 2 0.57 -26.57 -9.27
C ALA A 2 0.26 -25.32 -10.09
N SER A 3 -0.96 -24.77 -9.95
CA SER A 3 -1.33 -23.53 -10.67
C SER A 3 -0.43 -22.37 -10.19
N ALA A 4 -0.04 -21.49 -11.11
CA ALA A 4 0.76 -20.34 -10.77
C ALA A 4 0.02 -19.48 -9.74
N ARG A 5 0.73 -18.99 -8.71
CA ARG A 5 0.17 -18.07 -7.71
C ARG A 5 -0.18 -16.72 -8.34
N LYS A 6 -1.17 -16.05 -7.78
CA LYS A 6 -1.80 -14.87 -8.37
C LYS A 6 -1.74 -13.69 -7.42
N ILE A 7 -1.28 -12.54 -7.91
CA ILE A 7 -1.24 -11.31 -7.14
C ILE A 7 -1.88 -10.16 -7.90
N ILE A 8 -2.65 -9.34 -7.19
CA ILE A 8 -3.18 -8.06 -7.70
C ILE A 8 -2.46 -6.92 -7.00
N ILE A 9 -1.92 -5.97 -7.77
CA ILE A 9 -1.15 -4.82 -7.26
C ILE A 9 -1.79 -3.53 -7.75
N ILE A 10 -2.40 -2.78 -6.85
CA ILE A 10 -2.96 -1.47 -7.14
C ILE A 10 -1.92 -0.39 -6.83
N GLY A 11 -1.60 0.47 -7.82
CA GLY A 11 -0.52 1.46 -7.73
C GLY A 11 0.83 0.93 -8.22
N ALA A 12 0.84 0.19 -9.33
CA ALA A 12 2.00 -0.51 -9.87
C ALA A 12 2.79 0.26 -10.94
N THR A 13 2.41 1.49 -11.29
CA THR A 13 3.01 2.23 -12.43
C THR A 13 4.35 2.88 -12.12
N SER A 14 4.76 2.98 -10.86
CA SER A 14 6.08 3.52 -10.45
C SER A 14 6.45 3.10 -9.03
N GLY A 15 7.64 3.49 -8.60
CA GLY A 15 8.10 3.34 -7.22
C GLY A 15 8.05 1.91 -6.70
N ILE A 16 7.55 1.75 -5.48
CA ILE A 16 7.54 0.46 -4.77
C ILE A 16 6.67 -0.57 -5.50
N GLY A 17 5.47 -0.18 -5.97
CA GLY A 17 4.54 -1.09 -6.65
C GLY A 17 5.11 -1.66 -7.94
N TYR A 18 5.80 -0.84 -8.73
CA TYR A 18 6.52 -1.27 -9.94
C TYR A 18 7.61 -2.30 -9.61
N GLU A 19 8.46 -2.01 -8.63
CA GLU A 19 9.55 -2.91 -8.26
C GLU A 19 9.03 -4.26 -7.72
N ILE A 20 7.92 -4.26 -6.99
CA ILE A 20 7.26 -5.48 -6.53
C ILE A 20 6.72 -6.28 -7.73
N THR A 21 6.10 -5.62 -8.71
CA THR A 21 5.65 -6.27 -9.96
C THR A 21 6.79 -6.99 -10.65
N GLN A 22 7.96 -6.34 -10.79
CA GLN A 22 9.14 -6.94 -11.40
C GLN A 22 9.66 -8.16 -10.62
N LEU A 23 9.58 -8.14 -9.28
CA LEU A 23 10.01 -9.27 -8.46
C LEU A 23 9.07 -10.48 -8.62
N TYR A 24 7.75 -10.27 -8.58
CA TYR A 24 6.78 -11.37 -8.77
C TYR A 24 6.77 -11.90 -10.20
N ARG A 25 7.01 -11.05 -11.21
CA ARG A 25 7.21 -11.47 -12.60
C ARG A 25 8.36 -12.49 -12.71
N LYS A 26 9.51 -12.17 -12.10
CA LYS A 26 10.68 -13.07 -12.09
C LYS A 26 10.44 -14.40 -11.37
N GLN A 27 9.47 -14.43 -10.46
CA GLN A 27 9.05 -15.63 -9.73
C GLN A 27 7.99 -16.46 -10.49
N GLY A 28 7.56 -16.04 -11.68
CA GLY A 28 6.58 -16.75 -12.50
C GLY A 28 5.13 -16.65 -12.03
N TRP A 29 4.78 -15.58 -11.27
CA TRP A 29 3.39 -15.38 -10.83
C TRP A 29 2.52 -14.84 -11.97
N ARG A 30 1.22 -15.13 -11.91
CA ARG A 30 0.20 -14.38 -12.65
C ARG A 30 -0.08 -13.07 -11.91
N ILE A 31 -0.06 -11.94 -12.62
CA ILE A 31 -0.05 -10.62 -11.99
C ILE A 31 -1.12 -9.74 -12.61
N GLY A 32 -2.02 -9.23 -11.79
CA GLY A 32 -2.88 -8.10 -12.14
C GLY A 32 -2.26 -6.80 -11.62
N ILE A 33 -2.05 -5.83 -12.49
CA ILE A 33 -1.59 -4.50 -12.08
C ILE A 33 -2.59 -3.42 -12.47
N ALA A 34 -2.74 -2.41 -11.63
CA ALA A 34 -3.60 -1.29 -11.94
C ALA A 34 -3.05 0.05 -11.44
N GLY A 35 -3.56 1.12 -12.03
CA GLY A 35 -3.24 2.50 -11.72
C GLY A 35 -3.88 3.44 -12.72
N ARG A 36 -3.60 4.74 -12.60
CA ARG A 36 -4.20 5.79 -13.45
C ARG A 36 -3.51 5.96 -14.81
N ARG A 37 -2.20 5.65 -14.89
CA ARG A 37 -1.33 5.93 -16.04
C ARG A 37 -1.33 4.75 -17.02
N THR A 38 -2.27 4.77 -17.96
CA THR A 38 -2.51 3.70 -18.94
C THR A 38 -1.28 3.34 -19.79
N GLU A 39 -0.54 4.35 -20.25
CA GLU A 39 0.67 4.14 -21.06
C GLU A 39 1.75 3.34 -20.32
N LEU A 40 1.96 3.67 -19.03
CA LEU A 40 2.92 2.93 -18.20
C LEU A 40 2.44 1.51 -17.90
N LEU A 41 1.15 1.32 -17.68
CA LEU A 41 0.57 -0.02 -17.52
C LEU A 41 0.76 -0.86 -18.79
N ALA A 42 0.47 -0.31 -19.96
CA ALA A 42 0.67 -0.97 -21.25
C ALA A 42 2.13 -1.35 -21.48
N LYS A 43 3.07 -0.45 -21.15
CA LYS A 43 4.50 -0.72 -21.21
C LYS A 43 4.91 -1.87 -20.29
N ILE A 44 4.45 -1.89 -19.04
CA ILE A 44 4.77 -2.98 -18.11
C ILE A 44 4.19 -4.31 -18.60
N ARG A 45 2.95 -4.30 -19.12
CA ARG A 45 2.31 -5.50 -19.68
C ARG A 45 3.10 -6.04 -20.90
N SER A 46 3.59 -5.17 -21.77
CA SER A 46 4.35 -5.59 -22.96
C SER A 46 5.65 -6.36 -22.65
N GLU A 47 6.19 -6.19 -21.44
CA GLU A 47 7.37 -6.94 -20.99
C GLU A 47 7.07 -8.42 -20.65
N ALA A 48 5.80 -8.78 -20.35
CA ALA A 48 5.37 -10.13 -20.02
C ALA A 48 3.85 -10.30 -20.26
N PRO A 49 3.38 -10.28 -21.52
CA PRO A 49 1.94 -10.23 -21.84
C PRO A 49 1.18 -11.48 -21.36
N ASP A 50 1.85 -12.61 -21.26
CA ASP A 50 1.24 -13.86 -20.78
C ASP A 50 1.12 -13.97 -19.25
N GLN A 51 1.81 -13.08 -18.51
CA GLN A 51 1.83 -13.07 -17.05
C GLN A 51 1.06 -11.89 -16.46
N ILE A 52 0.93 -10.77 -17.19
CA ILE A 52 0.45 -9.50 -16.65
C ILE A 52 -0.85 -9.06 -17.32
N GLU A 53 -1.88 -8.88 -16.52
CA GLU A 53 -3.13 -8.21 -16.89
C GLU A 53 -3.20 -6.79 -16.30
N THR A 54 -3.83 -5.88 -17.05
CA THR A 54 -3.83 -4.47 -16.65
C THR A 54 -5.05 -3.69 -17.17
N PRO A 55 -6.00 -3.32 -16.32
CA PRO A 55 -6.95 -2.25 -16.56
C PRO A 55 -6.48 -0.93 -15.96
N GLN A 56 -7.06 0.17 -16.42
CA GLN A 56 -6.98 1.44 -15.72
C GLN A 56 -7.94 1.42 -14.52
N ILE A 57 -7.38 1.61 -13.31
CA ILE A 57 -8.18 1.81 -12.10
C ILE A 57 -7.70 3.09 -11.41
N ASP A 58 -8.62 4.05 -11.26
CA ASP A 58 -8.47 5.16 -10.31
C ASP A 58 -9.23 4.79 -9.05
N VAL A 59 -8.51 4.63 -7.94
CA VAL A 59 -9.10 4.22 -6.67
C VAL A 59 -10.09 5.25 -6.10
N THR A 60 -10.14 6.46 -6.64
CA THR A 60 -11.07 7.51 -6.22
C THR A 60 -12.41 7.47 -6.97
N CYS A 61 -12.50 6.69 -8.04
CA CYS A 61 -13.73 6.55 -8.83
C CYS A 61 -14.68 5.53 -8.20
N PRO A 62 -15.99 5.74 -8.34
CA PRO A 62 -17.01 4.82 -7.81
C PRO A 62 -16.97 3.42 -8.44
N ASP A 63 -16.53 3.31 -9.70
CA ASP A 63 -16.44 2.07 -10.47
C ASP A 63 -15.14 1.27 -10.22
N ALA A 64 -14.28 1.74 -9.30
CA ALA A 64 -13.03 1.06 -8.99
C ALA A 64 -13.21 -0.36 -8.42
N PRO A 65 -14.23 -0.65 -7.58
CA PRO A 65 -14.52 -2.01 -7.12
C PRO A 65 -14.87 -2.98 -8.25
N GLU A 66 -15.71 -2.57 -9.20
CA GLU A 66 -16.12 -3.37 -10.35
C GLU A 66 -14.91 -3.67 -11.26
N LYS A 67 -14.10 -2.68 -11.54
CA LYS A 67 -12.85 -2.85 -12.31
C LYS A 67 -11.84 -3.76 -11.60
N LEU A 68 -11.80 -3.75 -10.27
CA LEU A 68 -10.99 -4.70 -9.51
C LEU A 68 -11.50 -6.13 -9.70
N ALA A 69 -12.80 -6.34 -9.64
CA ALA A 69 -13.39 -7.66 -9.88
C ALA A 69 -13.06 -8.18 -11.29
N GLU A 70 -13.23 -7.34 -12.33
CA GLU A 70 -12.84 -7.69 -13.71
C GLU A 70 -11.34 -8.05 -13.82
N LEU A 71 -10.46 -7.32 -13.12
CA LEU A 71 -9.03 -7.63 -13.12
C LEU A 71 -8.75 -8.98 -12.49
N ILE A 72 -9.40 -9.29 -11.36
CA ILE A 72 -9.28 -10.57 -10.69
C ILE A 72 -9.71 -11.71 -11.62
N ASP A 73 -10.80 -11.54 -12.34
CA ASP A 73 -11.31 -12.54 -13.30
C ASP A 73 -10.33 -12.76 -14.47
N ARG A 74 -9.76 -11.70 -15.05
CA ARG A 74 -8.74 -11.79 -16.12
C ARG A 74 -7.48 -12.53 -15.66
N VAL A 75 -7.05 -12.32 -14.41
CA VAL A 75 -5.92 -13.02 -13.81
C VAL A 75 -6.27 -14.49 -13.49
N GLY A 76 -7.57 -14.80 -13.39
CA GLY A 76 -8.10 -16.10 -13.04
C GLY A 76 -8.15 -16.35 -11.54
N GLY A 77 -8.25 -15.28 -10.73
CA GLY A 77 -8.35 -15.32 -9.27
C GLY A 77 -7.29 -14.47 -8.58
N MET A 78 -7.26 -14.51 -7.24
CA MET A 78 -6.34 -13.71 -6.42
C MET A 78 -5.95 -14.46 -5.14
N ASP A 79 -4.64 -14.69 -4.94
CA ASP A 79 -4.08 -15.24 -3.69
C ASP A 79 -3.56 -14.13 -2.79
N VAL A 80 -3.05 -13.04 -3.41
CA VAL A 80 -2.51 -11.87 -2.71
C VAL A 80 -3.06 -10.59 -3.32
N PHE A 81 -3.59 -9.71 -2.49
CA PHE A 81 -3.91 -8.33 -2.83
C PHE A 81 -2.88 -7.40 -2.21
N LEU A 82 -2.27 -6.52 -3.01
CA LEU A 82 -1.35 -5.49 -2.54
C LEU A 82 -1.86 -4.11 -2.93
N LEU A 83 -2.21 -3.30 -1.94
CA LEU A 83 -2.54 -1.89 -2.15
C LEU A 83 -1.30 -1.03 -1.90
N SER A 84 -0.71 -0.56 -3.00
CA SER A 84 0.46 0.34 -3.03
C SER A 84 0.10 1.77 -3.43
N SER A 85 -1.13 2.00 -3.90
CA SER A 85 -1.59 3.34 -4.25
C SER A 85 -1.71 4.23 -3.03
N GLY A 86 -1.30 5.47 -3.19
CA GLY A 86 -1.40 6.50 -2.17
C GLY A 86 -0.68 7.76 -2.62
N ILE A 87 -1.12 8.90 -2.11
CA ILE A 87 -0.49 10.19 -2.34
C ILE A 87 -0.17 10.86 -1.01
N GLY A 88 0.71 11.86 -1.04
CA GLY A 88 1.03 12.67 0.12
C GLY A 88 2.00 13.77 -0.23
N SER A 89 1.82 14.91 0.41
CA SER A 89 2.68 16.06 0.27
C SER A 89 2.82 16.76 1.63
N GLN A 90 3.91 17.49 1.81
CA GLN A 90 3.96 18.49 2.84
C GLN A 90 3.01 19.64 2.47
N ASN A 91 2.21 20.08 3.43
CA ASN A 91 1.20 21.11 3.23
C ASN A 91 0.99 21.95 4.51
N ARG A 92 1.98 22.78 4.83
CA ARG A 92 1.95 23.62 6.03
C ARG A 92 0.94 24.76 5.93
N ASP A 93 0.66 25.20 4.70
CA ASP A 93 -0.29 26.28 4.41
C ASP A 93 -1.73 25.79 4.32
N LEU A 94 -1.96 24.48 4.54
CA LEU A 94 -3.27 23.82 4.55
C LEU A 94 -4.08 24.07 3.27
N HIS A 95 -3.43 24.04 2.11
CA HIS A 95 -4.13 24.10 0.82
C HIS A 95 -5.16 22.97 0.75
N SER A 96 -6.43 23.32 0.63
CA SER A 96 -7.56 22.41 0.77
C SER A 96 -7.59 21.32 -0.32
N ASP A 97 -7.15 21.62 -1.54
CA ASP A 97 -7.04 20.68 -2.64
C ASP A 97 -6.05 19.54 -2.32
N ILE A 98 -4.91 19.82 -1.70
CA ILE A 98 -3.92 18.84 -1.25
C ILE A 98 -4.48 17.98 -0.12
N GLU A 99 -5.11 18.61 0.89
CA GLU A 99 -5.70 17.89 2.02
C GLU A 99 -6.81 16.96 1.56
N LEU A 100 -7.78 17.48 0.78
CA LEU A 100 -8.94 16.72 0.33
C LEU A 100 -8.55 15.60 -0.67
N SER A 101 -7.66 15.87 -1.63
CA SER A 101 -7.20 14.82 -2.56
C SER A 101 -6.45 13.70 -1.82
N THR A 102 -5.68 14.04 -0.78
CA THR A 102 -5.01 13.06 0.08
C THR A 102 -6.02 12.20 0.83
N VAL A 103 -7.06 12.79 1.41
CA VAL A 103 -8.15 12.05 2.09
C VAL A 103 -8.91 11.18 1.09
N GLN A 104 -9.28 11.71 -0.07
CA GLN A 104 -10.02 10.98 -1.09
C GLN A 104 -9.24 9.74 -1.56
N THR A 105 -7.96 9.87 -1.82
CA THR A 105 -7.14 8.75 -2.29
C THR A 105 -6.81 7.75 -1.17
N ASN A 106 -6.27 8.27 -0.05
CA ASN A 106 -5.68 7.42 1.00
C ASN A 106 -6.71 6.89 2.00
N THR A 107 -7.93 7.41 2.01
CA THR A 107 -8.99 6.98 2.93
C THR A 107 -10.16 6.40 2.15
N VAL A 108 -10.85 7.18 1.32
CA VAL A 108 -12.02 6.69 0.57
C VAL A 108 -11.61 5.63 -0.45
N GLY A 109 -10.67 5.97 -1.35
CA GLY A 109 -10.17 5.05 -2.37
C GLY A 109 -9.50 3.80 -1.78
N PHE A 110 -8.75 3.97 -0.69
CA PHE A 110 -8.20 2.87 0.08
C PHE A 110 -9.30 1.93 0.61
N THR A 111 -10.33 2.50 1.26
CA THR A 111 -11.38 1.72 1.92
C THR A 111 -12.15 0.88 0.92
N GLN A 112 -12.58 1.46 -0.21
CA GLN A 112 -13.33 0.70 -1.22
C GLN A 112 -12.51 -0.43 -1.84
N MET A 113 -11.22 -0.24 -2.10
CA MET A 113 -10.36 -1.30 -2.62
C MET A 113 -10.14 -2.43 -1.61
N VAL A 114 -9.94 -2.07 -0.34
CA VAL A 114 -9.72 -3.04 0.74
C VAL A 114 -10.99 -3.85 1.02
N ILE A 115 -12.16 -3.21 1.05
CA ILE A 115 -13.45 -3.91 1.22
C ILE A 115 -13.66 -4.92 0.07
N SER A 116 -13.43 -4.51 -1.18
CA SER A 116 -13.60 -5.39 -2.35
C SER A 116 -12.66 -6.61 -2.29
N ALA A 117 -11.40 -6.40 -1.88
CA ALA A 117 -10.46 -7.51 -1.70
C ALA A 117 -10.83 -8.42 -0.52
N TYR A 118 -11.31 -7.84 0.59
CA TYR A 118 -11.79 -8.60 1.75
C TYR A 118 -12.99 -9.48 1.38
N ASP A 119 -13.98 -8.92 0.69
CA ASP A 119 -15.17 -9.63 0.24
C ASP A 119 -14.84 -10.76 -0.74
N TYR A 120 -13.88 -10.52 -1.64
CA TYR A 120 -13.37 -11.56 -2.52
C TYR A 120 -12.79 -12.72 -1.70
N PHE A 121 -11.88 -12.45 -0.77
CA PHE A 121 -11.26 -13.50 0.04
C PHE A 121 -12.26 -14.22 0.95
N LYS A 122 -13.24 -13.52 1.49
CA LYS A 122 -14.33 -14.11 2.28
C LYS A 122 -15.12 -15.14 1.46
N LYS A 123 -15.38 -14.86 0.18
CA LYS A 123 -16.15 -15.73 -0.73
C LYS A 123 -15.33 -16.88 -1.33
N HIS A 124 -13.99 -16.73 -1.42
CA HIS A 124 -13.12 -17.66 -2.15
C HIS A 124 -12.15 -18.45 -1.24
N GLY A 125 -12.48 -18.58 0.05
CA GLY A 125 -11.70 -19.44 0.95
C GLY A 125 -10.41 -18.84 1.48
N GLY A 126 -10.31 -17.51 1.48
CA GLY A 126 -9.20 -16.77 2.10
C GLY A 126 -8.14 -16.28 1.12
N GLY A 127 -7.07 -15.72 1.69
CA GLY A 127 -5.96 -15.13 0.94
C GLY A 127 -5.14 -14.17 1.80
N GLN A 128 -4.34 -13.33 1.16
CA GLN A 128 -3.51 -12.35 1.86
C GLN A 128 -3.76 -10.92 1.38
N LEU A 129 -4.14 -10.04 2.30
CA LEU A 129 -4.37 -8.62 2.08
C LEU A 129 -3.18 -7.82 2.63
N ALA A 130 -2.37 -7.26 1.74
CA ALA A 130 -1.21 -6.47 2.06
C ALA A 130 -1.43 -4.98 1.71
N VAL A 131 -1.00 -4.08 2.59
CA VAL A 131 -1.14 -2.64 2.40
C VAL A 131 0.18 -1.94 2.68
N ILE A 132 0.58 -1.03 1.79
CA ILE A 132 1.70 -0.12 2.04
C ILE A 132 1.14 1.14 2.71
N SER A 133 1.17 1.13 4.04
CA SER A 133 0.82 2.29 4.86
C SER A 133 2.04 3.22 5.05
N SER A 134 2.43 3.56 6.26
CA SER A 134 3.66 4.33 6.55
C SER A 134 3.94 4.38 8.05
N ILE A 135 5.20 4.65 8.42
CA ILE A 135 5.56 5.08 9.78
C ILE A 135 4.92 6.44 10.14
N ALA A 136 4.58 7.27 9.15
CA ALA A 136 3.91 8.55 9.35
C ALA A 136 2.56 8.41 10.06
N GLY A 137 1.91 7.24 10.00
CA GLY A 137 0.71 6.94 10.77
C GLY A 137 0.95 6.72 12.26
N THR A 138 2.18 6.80 12.76
CA THR A 138 2.47 6.61 14.20
C THR A 138 2.05 7.82 15.05
N LYS A 139 2.26 9.03 14.55
CA LYS A 139 1.94 10.31 15.20
C LYS A 139 1.44 11.31 14.16
N GLY A 140 0.67 12.30 14.57
CA GLY A 140 0.33 13.43 13.72
C GLY A 140 1.58 14.26 13.37
N LEU A 141 1.75 14.58 12.10
CA LEU A 141 2.88 15.36 11.58
C LEU A 141 2.37 16.72 11.08
N GLY A 142 2.78 17.83 11.73
CA GLY A 142 2.36 19.17 11.35
C GLY A 142 2.80 19.60 9.95
N ALA A 143 3.88 19.02 9.42
CA ALA A 143 4.32 19.27 8.06
C ALA A 143 3.42 18.60 6.98
N ALA A 144 2.66 17.56 7.34
CA ALA A 144 1.80 16.79 6.42
C ALA A 144 0.56 16.26 7.15
N PRO A 145 -0.40 17.11 7.51
CA PRO A 145 -1.51 16.75 8.39
C PRO A 145 -2.38 15.63 7.81
N SER A 146 -2.95 15.81 6.62
CA SER A 146 -3.79 14.78 5.96
C SER A 146 -3.04 13.49 5.71
N TYR A 147 -1.78 13.57 5.27
CA TYR A 147 -0.98 12.37 5.00
C TYR A 147 -0.80 11.52 6.27
N SER A 148 -0.36 12.14 7.37
CA SER A 148 -0.16 11.41 8.62
C SER A 148 -1.47 10.88 9.20
N ALA A 149 -2.55 11.65 9.12
CA ALA A 149 -3.88 11.25 9.55
C ALA A 149 -4.41 10.05 8.72
N THR A 150 -4.31 10.13 7.38
CA THR A 150 -4.77 9.04 6.50
C THR A 150 -3.94 7.77 6.66
N LYS A 151 -2.62 7.88 6.88
CA LYS A 151 -1.77 6.72 7.19
C LYS A 151 -2.09 6.09 8.55
N ARG A 152 -2.51 6.90 9.52
CA ARG A 152 -3.03 6.41 10.80
C ARG A 152 -4.36 5.67 10.62
N TYR A 153 -5.26 6.23 9.81
CA TYR A 153 -6.51 5.57 9.44
C TYR A 153 -6.24 4.18 8.85
N GLN A 154 -5.35 4.07 7.84
CA GLN A 154 -4.98 2.81 7.21
C GLN A 154 -4.47 1.79 8.23
N ASN A 155 -3.56 2.19 9.13
CA ASN A 155 -3.01 1.33 10.17
C ASN A 155 -4.11 0.74 11.08
N THR A 156 -5.05 1.60 11.52
CA THR A 156 -6.13 1.20 12.43
C THR A 156 -7.19 0.37 11.70
N TYR A 157 -7.51 0.73 10.45
CA TYR A 157 -8.51 0.02 9.66
C TYR A 157 -8.07 -1.42 9.35
N ILE A 158 -6.82 -1.63 8.97
CA ILE A 158 -6.27 -2.98 8.75
C ILE A 158 -6.25 -3.81 10.04
N GLU A 159 -5.93 -3.19 11.17
CA GLU A 159 -5.95 -3.85 12.48
C GLU A 159 -7.38 -4.30 12.84
N ALA A 160 -8.39 -3.44 12.58
CA ALA A 160 -9.79 -3.76 12.81
C ALA A 160 -10.30 -4.88 11.89
N LEU A 161 -9.92 -4.86 10.61
CA LEU A 161 -10.30 -5.93 9.68
C LEU A 161 -9.64 -7.27 10.01
N ASP A 162 -8.40 -7.27 10.49
CA ASP A 162 -7.73 -8.48 10.98
C ASP A 162 -8.49 -9.06 12.19
N GLN A 163 -8.92 -8.20 13.12
CA GLN A 163 -9.77 -8.63 14.25
C GLN A 163 -11.10 -9.21 13.76
N LEU A 164 -11.78 -8.52 12.84
CA LEU A 164 -13.05 -8.99 12.27
C LEU A 164 -12.89 -10.36 11.59
N ALA A 165 -11.85 -10.55 10.79
CA ALA A 165 -11.58 -11.82 10.15
C ALA A 165 -11.35 -12.95 11.16
N GLN A 166 -10.66 -12.67 12.30
CA GLN A 166 -10.50 -13.64 13.37
C GLN A 166 -11.85 -13.98 14.05
N MET A 167 -12.70 -12.98 14.30
CA MET A 167 -14.04 -13.18 14.87
C MET A 167 -14.92 -14.06 13.97
N GLU A 168 -14.84 -13.86 12.66
CA GLU A 168 -15.57 -14.62 11.65
C GLU A 168 -14.86 -15.94 11.25
N LYS A 169 -13.69 -16.24 11.83
CA LYS A 169 -12.85 -17.42 11.51
C LYS A 169 -12.49 -17.52 10.02
N LEU A 170 -12.29 -16.39 9.37
CA LEU A 170 -11.90 -16.33 7.97
C LEU A 170 -10.39 -16.53 7.82
N PRO A 171 -9.92 -17.35 6.86
CA PRO A 171 -8.50 -17.59 6.63
C PRO A 171 -7.86 -16.45 5.80
N ILE A 172 -8.05 -15.20 6.24
CA ILE A 172 -7.49 -14.00 5.62
C ILE A 172 -6.29 -13.55 6.43
N VAL A 173 -5.14 -13.42 5.78
CA VAL A 173 -3.91 -12.92 6.40
C VAL A 173 -3.72 -11.45 6.04
N PHE A 174 -3.51 -10.61 7.05
CA PHE A 174 -3.24 -9.19 6.85
C PHE A 174 -1.75 -8.88 6.99
N THR A 175 -1.25 -7.96 6.15
CA THR A 175 0.14 -7.49 6.20
C THR A 175 0.19 -5.97 6.08
N ASP A 176 0.35 -5.29 7.21
CA ASP A 176 0.54 -3.82 7.28
C ASP A 176 2.03 -3.48 7.14
N ILE A 177 2.39 -2.91 6.01
CA ILE A 177 3.76 -2.55 5.65
C ILE A 177 3.95 -1.05 5.89
N ARG A 178 4.90 -0.71 6.77
CA ARG A 178 5.16 0.66 7.23
C ARG A 178 6.57 1.10 6.85
N PRO A 179 6.81 1.55 5.62
CA PRO A 179 8.11 2.11 5.24
C PRO A 179 8.33 3.48 5.86
N GLY A 180 9.62 3.84 6.02
CA GLY A 180 10.06 5.22 6.20
C GLY A 180 10.18 5.93 4.86
N PHE A 181 11.16 6.85 4.72
CA PHE A 181 11.37 7.58 3.47
C PHE A 181 11.94 6.67 2.36
N VAL A 182 11.27 6.66 1.21
CA VAL A 182 11.64 5.87 0.03
C VAL A 182 11.75 6.81 -1.16
N LYS A 183 12.84 6.74 -1.91
CA LYS A 183 13.09 7.56 -3.11
C LYS A 183 12.10 7.20 -4.21
N THR A 184 10.97 7.89 -4.22
CA THR A 184 9.87 7.73 -5.19
C THR A 184 9.34 9.11 -5.57
N ASP A 185 8.48 9.18 -6.59
CA ASP A 185 7.81 10.41 -7.03
C ASP A 185 7.00 11.10 -5.91
N LEU A 186 6.78 10.43 -4.79
CA LEU A 186 6.09 11.00 -3.62
C LEU A 186 6.94 12.04 -2.88
N LEU A 187 8.26 11.94 -2.98
CA LEU A 187 9.19 12.86 -2.31
C LEU A 187 9.66 13.97 -3.26
N LYS A 188 9.62 15.22 -2.80
CA LYS A 188 10.02 16.40 -3.59
C LYS A 188 11.53 16.50 -3.84
N ASN A 189 12.36 15.85 -3.01
CA ASN A 189 13.82 15.88 -3.10
C ASN A 189 14.44 14.67 -2.39
N ASP A 190 15.77 14.55 -2.46
CA ASP A 190 16.54 13.43 -1.87
C ASP A 190 17.14 13.75 -0.48
N LYS A 191 16.76 14.88 0.15
CA LYS A 191 17.34 15.34 1.43
C LYS A 191 16.67 14.74 2.67
N TYR A 192 15.94 13.64 2.53
CA TYR A 192 15.28 12.98 3.65
C TYR A 192 16.23 12.05 4.41
N PRO A 193 16.13 11.98 5.75
CA PRO A 193 17.00 11.11 6.54
C PRO A 193 16.74 9.64 6.23
N MET A 194 17.82 8.84 6.26
CA MET A 194 17.75 7.38 6.06
C MET A 194 17.00 6.95 4.79
N LEU A 195 17.09 7.74 3.71
CA LEU A 195 16.40 7.50 2.45
C LEU A 195 16.74 6.11 1.89
N MET A 196 15.71 5.35 1.49
CA MET A 196 15.85 3.99 0.96
C MET A 196 15.53 3.95 -0.53
N SER A 197 16.17 3.03 -1.27
CA SER A 197 15.79 2.77 -2.67
C SER A 197 14.50 1.95 -2.75
N PRO A 198 13.66 2.18 -3.78
CA PRO A 198 12.45 1.39 -4.02
C PRO A 198 12.74 -0.11 -4.15
N GLN A 199 13.86 -0.47 -4.80
CA GLN A 199 14.30 -1.85 -4.98
C GLN A 199 14.58 -2.56 -3.65
N TYR A 200 15.25 -1.86 -2.72
CA TYR A 200 15.51 -2.41 -1.39
C TYR A 200 14.21 -2.65 -0.63
N VAL A 201 13.33 -1.64 -0.64
CA VAL A 201 12.03 -1.70 0.05
C VAL A 201 11.15 -2.80 -0.54
N ALA A 202 11.07 -2.92 -1.87
CA ALA A 202 10.30 -3.95 -2.56
C ALA A 202 10.74 -5.37 -2.16
N ARG A 203 12.07 -5.65 -2.12
CA ARG A 203 12.58 -6.95 -1.64
C ARG A 203 12.17 -7.25 -0.20
N LYS A 204 12.16 -6.25 0.68
CA LYS A 204 11.71 -6.43 2.07
C LYS A 204 10.21 -6.68 2.17
N ILE A 205 9.41 -6.03 1.31
CA ILE A 205 7.96 -6.22 1.24
C ILE A 205 7.62 -7.63 0.74
N VAL A 206 8.21 -8.07 -0.37
CA VAL A 206 7.98 -9.42 -0.89
C VAL A 206 8.30 -10.46 0.19
N LYS A 207 9.44 -10.35 0.87
CA LYS A 207 9.80 -11.24 1.98
C LYS A 207 8.83 -11.16 3.17
N ALA A 208 8.23 -10.00 3.44
CA ALA A 208 7.24 -9.86 4.51
C ALA A 208 5.91 -10.54 4.13
N ILE A 209 5.48 -10.41 2.87
CA ILE A 209 4.30 -11.08 2.31
C ILE A 209 4.50 -12.60 2.31
N GLU A 210 5.61 -13.11 1.79
CA GLU A 210 5.95 -14.55 1.79
C GLU A 210 5.94 -15.16 3.20
N ARG A 211 6.39 -14.38 4.20
CA ARG A 211 6.41 -14.79 5.62
C ARG A 211 5.11 -14.51 6.36
N LYS A 212 4.09 -14.01 5.67
CA LYS A 212 2.78 -13.66 6.25
C LYS A 212 2.88 -12.76 7.50
N LYS A 213 3.80 -11.79 7.49
CA LYS A 213 4.00 -10.90 8.64
C LYS A 213 2.81 -9.95 8.79
N ARG A 214 2.18 -9.95 9.96
CA ARG A 214 1.03 -9.06 10.25
C ARG A 214 1.40 -7.57 10.16
N ARG A 215 2.59 -7.20 10.64
CA ARG A 215 3.12 -5.83 10.60
C ARG A 215 4.60 -5.86 10.34
N THR A 216 5.08 -4.94 9.50
CA THR A 216 6.52 -4.76 9.28
C THR A 216 6.87 -3.29 9.07
N VAL A 217 7.81 -2.77 9.85
CA VAL A 217 8.44 -1.47 9.60
C VAL A 217 9.69 -1.69 8.75
N ILE A 218 9.86 -0.93 7.71
CA ILE A 218 11.03 -1.00 6.82
C ILE A 218 11.82 0.31 6.93
N ASP A 219 13.08 0.29 7.36
CA ASP A 219 13.88 -0.82 7.86
C ASP A 219 14.02 -0.77 9.39
N TRP A 220 15.00 -1.50 9.97
CA TRP A 220 15.21 -1.57 11.42
C TRP A 220 15.47 -0.20 12.08
N ARG A 221 16.14 0.74 11.39
CA ARG A 221 16.38 2.11 11.87
C ARG A 221 15.07 2.84 12.13
N TYR A 222 14.12 2.70 11.21
CA TYR A 222 12.77 3.25 11.38
C TYR A 222 11.97 2.48 12.44
N ALA A 223 12.22 1.20 12.65
CA ALA A 223 11.57 0.45 13.72
C ALA A 223 11.99 0.99 15.10
N VAL A 224 13.28 1.29 15.27
CA VAL A 224 13.81 1.94 16.48
C VAL A 224 13.23 3.35 16.65
N LEU A 225 13.23 4.16 15.58
CA LEU A 225 12.64 5.50 15.60
C LEU A 225 11.16 5.47 16.02
N VAL A 226 10.36 4.59 15.41
CA VAL A 226 8.93 4.44 15.72
C VAL A 226 8.72 3.97 17.15
N PHE A 227 9.59 3.11 17.66
CA PHE A 227 9.51 2.70 19.06
C PHE A 227 9.62 3.90 20.01
N PHE A 228 10.64 4.75 19.82
CA PHE A 228 10.80 5.95 20.63
C PHE A 228 9.69 6.98 20.40
N TRP A 229 9.22 7.17 19.16
CA TRP A 229 8.09 8.07 18.87
C TRP A 229 6.84 7.73 19.68
N LYS A 230 6.54 6.45 19.84
CA LYS A 230 5.38 6.00 20.62
C LYS A 230 5.48 6.37 22.09
N LEU A 231 6.68 6.41 22.65
CA LEU A 231 6.93 6.74 24.06
C LEU A 231 6.79 8.24 24.34
N ILE A 232 6.92 9.10 23.34
CA ILE A 232 6.81 10.55 23.53
C ILE A 232 5.37 10.93 23.89
N PRO A 233 5.12 11.56 25.06
CA PRO A 233 3.79 12.02 25.43
C PRO A 233 3.27 13.08 24.44
N SER A 234 1.94 13.17 24.27
CA SER A 234 1.32 14.07 23.30
C SER A 234 1.61 15.55 23.57
N PHE A 235 1.75 15.96 24.85
CA PHE A 235 2.07 17.34 25.19
C PHE A 235 3.51 17.74 24.84
N VAL A 236 4.44 16.77 24.81
CA VAL A 236 5.81 16.97 24.31
C VAL A 236 5.79 16.99 22.79
N TRP A 237 5.16 15.97 22.15
CA TRP A 237 5.13 15.81 20.70
C TRP A 237 4.65 17.06 19.97
N ARG A 238 3.56 17.70 20.44
CA ARG A 238 2.99 18.90 19.83
C ARG A 238 3.92 20.11 19.80
N ARG A 239 4.99 20.10 20.62
CA ARG A 239 5.99 21.19 20.69
C ARG A 239 7.26 20.91 19.91
N LEU A 240 7.43 19.68 19.38
CA LEU A 240 8.61 19.31 18.62
C LEU A 240 8.56 19.93 17.22
N PRO A 241 9.61 20.63 16.77
CA PRO A 241 9.68 21.22 15.44
C PRO A 241 10.04 20.16 14.39
N ILE A 242 9.11 19.25 14.09
CA ILE A 242 9.30 18.22 13.09
C ILE A 242 8.97 18.79 11.71
N HIS A 243 9.99 19.04 10.93
CA HIS A 243 9.89 19.73 9.64
C HIS A 243 9.93 18.79 8.42
N ASN A 244 10.30 17.52 8.60
CA ASN A 244 10.45 16.50 7.53
C ASN A 244 9.51 15.34 7.74
#